data_a1bcd51f0a71c3870e8ca15d39ab5ad0
#
_entry.id   a1bcd51f0a71c3870e8ca15d39ab5ad0
#
_cell.length_a   1.000
_cell.length_b   1.000
_cell.length_c   1.000
_cell.angle_alpha   90.00
_cell.angle_beta   90.00
_cell.angle_gamma   90.00
#
_symmetry.space_group_name_H-M   'P 1'
#
loop_
_entity.id
_entity.type
_entity.pdbx_description
1 polymer ?
#
loop_
_entity_poly.entity_id
_entity_poly.type
_entity_poly.pdbx_seq_one_letter_code
_entity_poly.pdbx_strand_id
1 'polypeptide(L)'
;MPPLRRGHNQEVTTEDVLALGAELGLDAVGIARAEAYDATERHILERRERGLFGGMRFTTARPELSCHPERLLAGARTVVSAAVCYWEPEPELRPGHGRLARYTWDDRYAELRERLDVLGRALGGDYRALVDANQHVDREAAARSGVGFYGKNTMLITRRHGSWVVLGTLVTTAELAPTEPLPAGCGDCTLCIDACPTAALDEPGVLDATKCLSWSTQAPKSIPLDHRHALEGRVYGCDICQDVCPWNRGAEKRRAGLPARPDAHVDLVEWLERDGRALVEEYDRLYVPQKDPRWLRRNAIVALGNVGGPEHEAVLGRYATGDDELLREHAEWALAELERRCS
;
A
#
# COMPACT_ATOMS: atom_id res chain seq x y z
N MET A 1 -22.14 -18.04 9.46
CA MET A 1 -22.06 -19.08 8.40
C MET A 1 -21.87 -20.45 9.07
N PRO A 2 -22.52 -21.51 8.60
CA PRO A 2 -22.25 -22.85 9.11
C PRO A 2 -20.82 -23.26 8.73
N PRO A 3 -20.11 -24.04 9.57
CA PRO A 3 -18.84 -24.64 9.20
C PRO A 3 -19.03 -25.49 7.94
N LEU A 4 -17.98 -25.61 7.13
CA LEU A 4 -17.96 -26.55 6.00
C LEU A 4 -18.58 -27.88 6.47
N ARG A 5 -19.70 -28.30 5.87
CA ARG A 5 -20.40 -29.54 6.24
C ARG A 5 -19.44 -30.71 6.02
N ARG A 6 -18.81 -31.16 7.10
CA ARG A 6 -17.94 -32.35 7.09
C ARG A 6 -18.73 -33.57 7.48
N GLY A 7 -18.67 -34.61 6.65
CA GLY A 7 -18.76 -35.97 7.16
C GLY A 7 -17.57 -36.22 8.10
N HIS A 8 -17.75 -36.89 9.21
CA HIS A 8 -16.71 -37.23 10.18
C HIS A 8 -15.50 -37.83 9.44
N ASN A 9 -14.29 -37.19 9.51
CA ASN A 9 -12.97 -37.61 8.98
C ASN A 9 -12.51 -37.12 7.59
N GLN A 10 -13.02 -36.04 7.01
CA GLN A 10 -12.38 -35.50 5.79
C GLN A 10 -11.42 -34.38 6.15
N GLU A 11 -10.11 -34.54 5.81
CA GLU A 11 -9.10 -33.48 5.87
C GLU A 11 -9.47 -32.37 4.85
N VAL A 12 -9.24 -31.10 5.21
CA VAL A 12 -9.46 -29.96 4.32
C VAL A 12 -8.40 -30.00 3.21
N THR A 13 -8.85 -29.92 1.96
CA THR A 13 -7.95 -29.92 0.80
C THR A 13 -7.64 -28.49 0.34
N THR A 14 -6.64 -28.36 -0.52
CA THR A 14 -6.31 -27.10 -1.19
C THR A 14 -7.50 -26.56 -2.00
N GLU A 15 -8.22 -27.44 -2.70
CA GLU A 15 -9.42 -27.08 -3.48
C GLU A 15 -10.53 -26.50 -2.59
N ASP A 16 -10.73 -27.08 -1.40
CA ASP A 16 -11.70 -26.54 -0.44
C ASP A 16 -11.33 -25.13 0.02
N VAL A 17 -10.03 -24.87 0.26
CA VAL A 17 -9.52 -23.54 0.63
C VAL A 17 -9.73 -22.53 -0.48
N LEU A 18 -9.43 -22.90 -1.72
CA LEU A 18 -9.62 -22.02 -2.88
C LEU A 18 -11.11 -21.73 -3.12
N ALA A 19 -11.97 -22.74 -2.98
CA ALA A 19 -13.44 -22.58 -3.11
C ALA A 19 -13.99 -21.67 -2.03
N LEU A 20 -13.66 -21.91 -0.76
CA LEU A 20 -14.08 -21.06 0.35
C LEU A 20 -13.54 -19.63 0.21
N GLY A 21 -12.31 -19.46 -0.23
CA GLY A 21 -11.74 -18.15 -0.51
C GLY A 21 -12.56 -17.36 -1.54
N ALA A 22 -13.00 -18.03 -2.61
CA ALA A 22 -13.88 -17.42 -3.62
C ALA A 22 -15.27 -17.08 -3.04
N GLU A 23 -15.88 -17.95 -2.22
CA GLU A 23 -17.14 -17.68 -1.53
C GLU A 23 -17.06 -16.50 -0.55
N LEU A 24 -15.89 -16.33 0.09
CA LEU A 24 -15.60 -15.20 0.97
C LEU A 24 -15.29 -13.90 0.20
N GLY A 25 -15.27 -13.95 -1.14
CA GLY A 25 -14.99 -12.80 -1.97
C GLY A 25 -13.53 -12.40 -2.00
N LEU A 26 -12.60 -13.33 -1.72
CA LEU A 26 -11.17 -13.11 -1.96
C LEU A 26 -10.92 -13.16 -3.48
N ASP A 27 -10.26 -12.15 -4.02
CA ASP A 27 -10.01 -12.02 -5.46
C ASP A 27 -8.91 -12.93 -5.99
N ALA A 28 -8.01 -13.36 -5.11
CA ALA A 28 -7.02 -14.41 -5.37
C ALA A 28 -6.64 -15.08 -4.05
N VAL A 29 -6.42 -16.40 -4.10
CA VAL A 29 -5.94 -17.21 -2.99
C VAL A 29 -4.88 -18.18 -3.52
N GLY A 30 -3.84 -18.40 -2.76
CA GLY A 30 -2.80 -19.36 -3.08
C GLY A 30 -2.12 -19.91 -1.82
N ILE A 31 -1.42 -21.02 -1.98
CA ILE A 31 -0.88 -21.80 -0.87
C ILE A 31 0.61 -22.05 -1.10
N ALA A 32 1.42 -21.82 -0.07
CA ALA A 32 2.84 -22.16 -0.05
C ALA A 32 3.20 -22.90 1.23
N ARG A 33 4.36 -23.56 1.24
CA ARG A 33 4.93 -24.12 2.46
C ARG A 33 5.40 -23.01 3.39
N ALA A 34 5.31 -23.23 4.71
CA ALA A 34 5.81 -22.30 5.72
C ALA A 34 7.34 -22.44 5.87
N GLU A 35 8.08 -22.21 4.80
CA GLU A 35 9.53 -22.28 4.72
C GLU A 35 10.15 -20.88 4.75
N ALA A 36 11.39 -20.76 5.23
CA ALA A 36 12.13 -19.50 5.26
C ALA A 36 12.30 -18.87 3.86
N TYR A 37 12.29 -17.54 3.81
CA TYR A 37 12.48 -16.76 2.60
C TYR A 37 13.93 -16.24 2.49
N ASP A 38 14.90 -17.15 2.50
CA ASP A 38 16.34 -16.84 2.59
C ASP A 38 16.83 -15.85 1.52
N ALA A 39 16.32 -15.96 0.29
CA ALA A 39 16.68 -15.03 -0.78
C ALA A 39 16.16 -13.62 -0.49
N THR A 40 14.92 -13.51 -0.03
CA THR A 40 14.30 -12.24 0.34
C THR A 40 14.99 -11.59 1.53
N GLU A 41 15.38 -12.39 2.53
CA GLU A 41 16.16 -11.90 3.67
C GLU A 41 17.49 -11.29 3.22
N ARG A 42 18.24 -11.99 2.36
CA ARG A 42 19.50 -11.45 1.77
C ARG A 42 19.28 -10.17 1.00
N HIS A 43 18.24 -10.08 0.17
CA HIS A 43 17.90 -8.85 -0.56
C HIS A 43 17.51 -7.69 0.38
N ILE A 44 16.82 -7.97 1.49
CA ILE A 44 16.50 -6.94 2.48
C ILE A 44 17.79 -6.42 3.14
N LEU A 45 18.70 -7.30 3.54
CA LEU A 45 19.97 -6.92 4.15
C LEU A 45 20.84 -6.08 3.20
N GLU A 46 20.99 -6.52 1.94
CA GLU A 46 21.72 -5.78 0.89
C GLU A 46 21.12 -4.36 0.69
N ARG A 47 19.80 -4.27 0.51
CA ARG A 47 19.13 -2.97 0.30
C ARG A 47 19.24 -2.07 1.53
N ARG A 48 19.29 -2.64 2.73
CA ARG A 48 19.55 -1.89 3.95
C ARG A 48 20.96 -1.31 3.95
N GLU A 49 21.97 -2.07 3.57
CA GLU A 49 23.36 -1.61 3.43
C GLU A 49 23.49 -0.50 2.40
N ARG A 50 22.74 -0.56 1.31
CA ARG A 50 22.63 0.49 0.29
C ARG A 50 21.82 1.71 0.75
N GLY A 51 21.19 1.71 1.91
CA GLY A 51 20.40 2.82 2.44
C GLY A 51 19.05 3.03 1.76
N LEU A 52 18.57 2.08 0.97
CA LEU A 52 17.39 2.24 0.10
C LEU A 52 16.05 2.35 0.84
N PHE A 53 15.99 2.08 2.14
CA PHE A 53 14.72 2.13 2.89
C PHE A 53 14.34 3.52 3.40
N GLY A 54 15.22 4.51 3.32
CA GLY A 54 14.89 5.91 3.69
C GLY A 54 14.41 6.09 5.13
N GLY A 55 14.80 5.20 6.05
CA GLY A 55 14.33 5.18 7.45
C GLY A 55 13.04 4.41 7.69
N MET A 56 12.42 3.86 6.66
CA MET A 56 11.25 2.97 6.80
C MET A 56 11.64 1.69 7.55
N ARG A 57 10.82 1.32 8.55
CA ARG A 57 11.11 0.17 9.43
C ARG A 57 10.15 -1.01 9.27
N PHE A 58 9.19 -0.92 8.45
CA PHE A 58 8.14 -1.92 8.25
C PHE A 58 8.69 -3.38 8.28
N THR A 59 8.35 -4.24 7.37
CA THR A 59 8.84 -5.64 7.34
C THR A 59 10.36 -5.78 7.24
N THR A 60 11.05 -4.70 6.85
CA THR A 60 12.50 -4.67 6.70
C THR A 60 13.27 -4.45 8.01
N ALA A 61 12.60 -4.12 9.10
CA ALA A 61 13.26 -3.85 10.39
C ALA A 61 13.86 -5.12 11.00
N ARG A 62 13.17 -6.24 10.87
CA ARG A 62 13.54 -7.53 11.47
C ARG A 62 13.38 -8.67 10.45
N PRO A 63 14.24 -8.72 9.41
CA PRO A 63 14.12 -9.72 8.35
C PRO A 63 14.29 -11.15 8.88
N GLU A 64 15.08 -11.35 9.93
CA GLU A 64 15.22 -12.61 10.66
C GLU A 64 13.90 -13.13 11.27
N LEU A 65 12.87 -12.30 11.34
CA LEU A 65 11.52 -12.67 11.74
C LEU A 65 10.55 -12.64 10.56
N SER A 66 10.54 -11.53 9.81
CA SER A 66 9.55 -11.31 8.75
C SER A 66 9.71 -12.23 7.54
N CYS A 67 10.89 -12.81 7.34
CA CYS A 67 11.17 -13.79 6.30
C CYS A 67 11.06 -15.24 6.79
N HIS A 68 10.60 -15.48 8.01
CA HIS A 68 10.57 -16.78 8.63
C HIS A 68 9.16 -17.13 9.15
N PRO A 69 8.21 -17.51 8.26
CA PRO A 69 6.84 -17.82 8.66
C PRO A 69 6.76 -18.95 9.69
N GLU A 70 7.70 -19.90 9.69
CA GLU A 70 7.80 -20.97 10.67
C GLU A 70 8.07 -20.47 12.11
N ARG A 71 8.58 -19.22 12.26
CA ARG A 71 8.82 -18.57 13.57
C ARG A 71 7.61 -17.79 14.07
N LEU A 72 6.62 -17.55 13.20
CA LEU A 72 5.43 -16.77 13.55
C LEU A 72 4.38 -17.60 14.27
N LEU A 73 4.38 -18.92 14.04
CA LEU A 73 3.45 -19.86 14.63
C LEU A 73 4.19 -21.18 14.87
N ALA A 74 4.20 -21.67 16.10
CA ALA A 74 4.82 -22.96 16.42
C ALA A 74 4.11 -24.09 15.66
N GLY A 75 4.89 -24.92 14.96
CA GLY A 75 4.34 -25.99 14.14
C GLY A 75 3.72 -25.55 12.82
N ALA A 76 3.96 -24.32 12.38
CA ALA A 76 3.51 -23.85 11.08
C ALA A 76 3.98 -24.77 9.95
N ARG A 77 3.07 -25.14 9.06
CA ARG A 77 3.31 -25.98 7.87
C ARG A 77 2.97 -25.28 6.57
N THR A 78 1.98 -24.40 6.61
CA THR A 78 1.41 -23.78 5.42
C THR A 78 1.24 -22.28 5.62
N VAL A 79 1.45 -21.55 4.53
CA VAL A 79 1.09 -20.13 4.38
C VAL A 79 0.02 -20.03 3.29
N VAL A 80 -1.16 -19.55 3.64
CA VAL A 80 -2.21 -19.20 2.67
C VAL A 80 -2.13 -17.70 2.42
N SER A 81 -1.90 -17.30 1.20
CA SER A 81 -1.90 -15.89 0.79
C SER A 81 -3.20 -15.52 0.10
N ALA A 82 -3.72 -14.35 0.38
CA ALA A 82 -4.94 -13.84 -0.24
C ALA A 82 -4.78 -12.39 -0.68
N ALA A 83 -5.58 -12.02 -1.68
CA ALA A 83 -5.63 -10.68 -2.21
C ALA A 83 -7.08 -10.19 -2.35
N VAL A 84 -7.31 -8.90 -2.10
CA VAL A 84 -8.57 -8.19 -2.35
C VAL A 84 -8.29 -6.95 -3.20
N CYS A 85 -9.04 -6.77 -4.29
CA CYS A 85 -8.88 -5.65 -5.21
C CYS A 85 -9.51 -4.39 -4.62
N TYR A 86 -8.74 -3.30 -4.59
CA TYR A 86 -9.18 -2.00 -4.09
C TYR A 86 -9.44 -0.96 -5.19
N TRP A 87 -9.19 -1.28 -6.47
CA TRP A 87 -9.35 -0.30 -7.54
C TRP A 87 -10.82 0.09 -7.71
N GLU A 88 -11.08 1.37 -7.68
CA GLU A 88 -12.36 2.00 -7.97
C GLU A 88 -12.13 3.26 -8.82
N PRO A 89 -13.14 3.72 -9.60
CA PRO A 89 -13.01 4.95 -10.39
C PRO A 89 -12.77 6.17 -9.51
N GLU A 90 -11.85 7.03 -9.95
CA GLU A 90 -11.58 8.31 -9.34
C GLU A 90 -12.48 9.38 -9.98
N PRO A 91 -13.10 10.26 -9.18
CA PRO A 91 -13.80 11.41 -9.72
C PRO A 91 -12.81 12.44 -10.29
N GLU A 92 -13.31 13.42 -11.04
CA GLU A 92 -12.50 14.57 -11.47
C GLU A 92 -12.00 15.35 -10.24
N LEU A 93 -10.69 15.68 -10.23
CA LEU A 93 -10.10 16.45 -9.14
C LEU A 93 -10.63 17.89 -9.17
N ARG A 94 -11.23 18.33 -8.08
CA ARG A 94 -11.73 19.68 -7.92
C ARG A 94 -10.61 20.64 -7.48
N PRO A 95 -10.66 21.93 -7.85
CA PRO A 95 -9.74 22.94 -7.30
C PRO A 95 -9.72 22.92 -5.76
N GLY A 96 -8.56 23.17 -5.17
CA GLY A 96 -8.38 23.15 -3.70
C GLY A 96 -8.44 21.77 -3.04
N HIS A 97 -8.58 20.69 -3.81
CA HIS A 97 -8.59 19.33 -3.29
C HIS A 97 -7.29 18.60 -3.60
N GLY A 98 -6.93 17.68 -2.70
CA GLY A 98 -5.77 16.79 -2.83
C GLY A 98 -6.17 15.33 -3.02
N ARG A 99 -5.33 14.58 -3.73
CA ARG A 99 -5.53 13.13 -4.00
C ARG A 99 -4.97 12.27 -2.89
N LEU A 100 -5.75 11.28 -2.49
CA LEU A 100 -5.29 10.13 -1.72
C LEU A 100 -4.99 8.96 -2.67
N ALA A 101 -3.95 8.19 -2.39
CA ALA A 101 -3.71 6.93 -3.12
C ALA A 101 -4.87 5.96 -2.92
N ARG A 102 -5.26 5.22 -3.98
CA ARG A 102 -6.48 4.38 -4.01
C ARG A 102 -6.58 3.38 -2.88
N TYR A 103 -5.46 2.80 -2.44
CA TYR A 103 -5.47 1.81 -1.36
C TYR A 103 -5.94 2.36 -0.01
N THR A 104 -6.03 3.69 0.13
CA THR A 104 -6.42 4.37 1.37
C THR A 104 -7.87 4.87 1.36
N TRP A 105 -8.62 4.67 0.26
CA TRP A 105 -10.00 5.17 0.17
C TRP A 105 -10.98 4.40 1.05
N ASP A 106 -10.62 3.16 1.39
CA ASP A 106 -11.43 2.26 2.21
C ASP A 106 -10.51 1.36 3.05
N ASP A 107 -11.00 0.83 4.17
CA ASP A 107 -10.24 -0.10 5.00
C ASP A 107 -10.35 -1.54 4.48
N ARG A 108 -9.75 -1.80 3.30
CA ARG A 108 -9.65 -3.13 2.72
C ARG A 108 -8.79 -4.09 3.55
N TYR A 109 -7.94 -3.57 4.41
CA TYR A 109 -7.12 -4.40 5.30
C TYR A 109 -7.96 -5.04 6.40
N ALA A 110 -8.90 -4.30 7.01
CA ALA A 110 -9.84 -4.86 7.98
C ALA A 110 -10.73 -5.93 7.34
N GLU A 111 -11.29 -5.64 6.17
CA GLU A 111 -12.10 -6.57 5.38
C GLU A 111 -11.34 -7.88 5.07
N LEU A 112 -10.11 -7.77 4.59
CA LEU A 112 -9.27 -8.93 4.29
C LEU A 112 -8.94 -9.75 5.55
N ARG A 113 -8.67 -9.08 6.67
CA ARG A 113 -8.40 -9.73 7.96
C ARG A 113 -9.59 -10.58 8.42
N GLU A 114 -10.80 -10.03 8.39
CA GLU A 114 -12.02 -10.75 8.76
C GLU A 114 -12.23 -12.00 7.90
N ARG A 115 -12.03 -11.90 6.59
CA ARG A 115 -12.14 -13.02 5.65
C ARG A 115 -11.08 -14.10 5.92
N LEU A 116 -9.84 -13.71 6.20
CA LEU A 116 -8.77 -14.63 6.58
C LEU A 116 -9.05 -15.32 7.91
N ASP A 117 -9.63 -14.63 8.88
CA ASP A 117 -10.02 -15.24 10.16
C ASP A 117 -11.16 -16.28 9.97
N VAL A 118 -12.11 -16.02 9.07
CA VAL A 118 -13.12 -17.02 8.70
C VAL A 118 -12.48 -18.25 8.08
N LEU A 119 -11.55 -18.04 7.13
CA LEU A 119 -10.81 -19.10 6.47
C LEU A 119 -10.00 -19.94 7.48
N GLY A 120 -9.27 -19.27 8.40
CA GLY A 120 -8.47 -19.92 9.42
C GLY A 120 -9.30 -20.81 10.35
N ARG A 121 -10.46 -20.34 10.80
CA ARG A 121 -11.37 -21.16 11.57
C ARG A 121 -11.90 -22.38 10.81
N ALA A 122 -12.12 -22.24 9.52
CA ALA A 122 -12.59 -23.34 8.68
C ALA A 122 -11.52 -24.41 8.43
N LEU A 123 -10.24 -24.02 8.36
CA LEU A 123 -9.11 -24.96 8.24
C LEU A 123 -8.97 -25.86 9.46
N GLY A 124 -9.26 -25.35 10.65
CA GLY A 124 -8.95 -26.01 11.92
C GLY A 124 -7.45 -25.94 12.24
N GLY A 125 -7.09 -26.41 13.44
CA GLY A 125 -5.73 -26.26 13.99
C GLY A 125 -5.43 -24.83 14.40
N ASP A 126 -4.14 -24.56 14.67
CA ASP A 126 -3.71 -23.22 15.02
C ASP A 126 -3.44 -22.40 13.76
N TYR A 127 -3.78 -21.10 13.83
CA TYR A 127 -3.49 -20.18 12.74
C TYR A 127 -3.19 -18.77 13.25
N ARG A 128 -2.57 -17.98 12.40
CA ARG A 128 -2.30 -16.56 12.61
C ARG A 128 -2.57 -15.79 11.31
N ALA A 129 -3.58 -14.91 11.33
CA ALA A 129 -3.85 -14.00 10.23
C ALA A 129 -2.98 -12.73 10.35
N LEU A 130 -2.31 -12.37 9.25
CA LEU A 130 -1.36 -11.26 9.15
C LEU A 130 -1.78 -10.41 7.94
N VAL A 131 -2.24 -9.20 8.20
CA VAL A 131 -2.63 -8.22 7.18
C VAL A 131 -2.01 -6.90 7.56
N ASP A 132 -1.28 -6.28 6.65
CA ASP A 132 -0.48 -5.06 6.91
C ASP A 132 0.39 -5.20 8.17
N ALA A 133 1.06 -6.34 8.31
CA ALA A 133 1.79 -6.70 9.52
C ALA A 133 3.31 -6.66 9.31
N ASN A 134 4.01 -5.93 10.18
CA ASN A 134 5.48 -5.79 10.14
C ASN A 134 6.25 -7.11 10.30
N GLN A 135 5.57 -8.16 10.73
CA GLN A 135 6.18 -9.43 11.11
C GLN A 135 6.30 -10.42 9.94
N HIS A 136 5.78 -10.06 8.75
CA HIS A 136 5.76 -10.97 7.61
C HIS A 136 5.89 -10.23 6.28
N VAL A 137 6.65 -10.81 5.35
CA VAL A 137 6.79 -10.30 3.99
C VAL A 137 5.68 -10.89 3.12
N ASP A 138 4.51 -10.25 3.12
CA ASP A 138 3.29 -10.68 2.45
C ASP A 138 3.46 -10.85 0.93
N ARG A 139 4.22 -9.96 0.28
CA ARG A 139 4.49 -10.03 -1.17
C ARG A 139 5.26 -11.29 -1.54
N GLU A 140 6.23 -11.70 -0.72
CA GLU A 140 6.98 -12.94 -0.95
C GLU A 140 6.10 -14.16 -0.76
N ALA A 141 5.29 -14.19 0.30
CA ALA A 141 4.31 -15.23 0.52
C ALA A 141 3.36 -15.37 -0.67
N ALA A 142 2.82 -14.25 -1.15
CA ALA A 142 1.89 -14.20 -2.26
C ALA A 142 2.54 -14.62 -3.61
N ALA A 143 3.81 -14.29 -3.83
CA ALA A 143 4.55 -14.75 -5.02
C ALA A 143 4.78 -16.27 -4.98
N ARG A 144 5.24 -16.81 -3.84
CA ARG A 144 5.45 -18.25 -3.67
C ARG A 144 4.19 -19.07 -3.77
N SER A 145 3.06 -18.51 -3.35
CA SER A 145 1.76 -19.18 -3.40
C SER A 145 1.03 -19.02 -4.74
N GLY A 146 1.64 -18.38 -5.75
CA GLY A 146 1.03 -18.19 -7.06
C GLY A 146 -0.12 -17.18 -7.12
N VAL A 147 -0.32 -16.35 -6.08
CA VAL A 147 -1.29 -15.25 -6.08
C VAL A 147 -0.90 -14.19 -7.12
N GLY A 148 0.40 -13.96 -7.28
CA GLY A 148 0.94 -13.02 -8.25
C GLY A 148 2.44 -13.22 -8.48
N PHE A 149 3.04 -12.30 -9.21
CA PHE A 149 4.49 -12.23 -9.42
C PHE A 149 5.00 -10.81 -9.11
N TYR A 150 6.29 -10.68 -8.80
CA TYR A 150 6.90 -9.37 -8.58
C TYR A 150 7.01 -8.56 -9.88
N GLY A 151 6.41 -7.37 -9.89
CA GLY A 151 6.62 -6.40 -10.96
C GLY A 151 7.94 -5.64 -10.83
N LYS A 152 8.39 -5.01 -11.94
CA LYS A 152 9.56 -4.12 -11.92
C LYS A 152 9.35 -2.90 -11.00
N ASN A 153 8.10 -2.53 -10.72
CA ASN A 153 7.72 -1.51 -9.75
C ASN A 153 7.67 -2.00 -8.29
N THR A 154 8.16 -3.20 -8.02
CA THR A 154 8.17 -3.87 -6.71
C THR A 154 6.81 -4.24 -6.12
N MET A 155 5.73 -3.99 -6.84
CA MET A 155 4.39 -4.43 -6.45
C MET A 155 4.19 -5.91 -6.81
N LEU A 156 3.31 -6.59 -6.07
CA LEU A 156 2.81 -7.89 -6.51
C LEU A 156 1.75 -7.68 -7.59
N ILE A 157 1.86 -8.38 -8.70
CA ILE A 157 0.96 -8.30 -9.85
C ILE A 157 0.18 -9.60 -9.97
N THR A 158 -1.12 -9.55 -9.72
CA THR A 158 -2.04 -10.67 -9.94
C THR A 158 -2.49 -10.73 -11.40
N ARG A 159 -2.83 -11.91 -11.91
CA ARG A 159 -3.29 -12.05 -13.31
C ARG A 159 -4.57 -11.27 -13.61
N ARG A 160 -5.49 -11.23 -12.65
CA ARG A 160 -6.83 -10.65 -12.87
C ARG A 160 -6.92 -9.18 -12.49
N HIS A 161 -6.25 -8.78 -11.42
CA HIS A 161 -6.41 -7.45 -10.82
C HIS A 161 -5.15 -6.59 -10.92
N GLY A 162 -4.10 -7.09 -11.60
CA GLY A 162 -2.83 -6.39 -11.65
C GLY A 162 -2.28 -6.17 -10.24
N SER A 163 -1.73 -4.99 -9.99
CA SER A 163 -1.22 -4.60 -8.68
C SER A 163 -2.25 -3.84 -7.80
N TRP A 164 -3.49 -3.69 -8.27
CA TRP A 164 -4.57 -3.04 -7.51
C TRP A 164 -5.15 -3.94 -6.42
N VAL A 165 -4.29 -4.54 -5.60
CA VAL A 165 -4.67 -5.45 -4.53
C VAL A 165 -3.97 -5.15 -3.21
N VAL A 166 -4.70 -5.29 -2.11
CA VAL A 166 -4.13 -5.47 -0.78
C VAL A 166 -3.88 -6.95 -0.55
N LEU A 167 -2.84 -7.27 0.23
CA LEU A 167 -2.40 -8.62 0.52
C LEU A 167 -2.58 -8.97 1.99
N GLY A 168 -2.86 -10.22 2.24
CA GLY A 168 -2.84 -10.78 3.58
C GLY A 168 -2.43 -12.24 3.56
N THR A 169 -1.95 -12.73 4.68
CA THR A 169 -1.49 -14.10 4.83
C THR A 169 -2.08 -14.75 6.07
N LEU A 170 -2.28 -16.06 5.98
CA LEU A 170 -2.65 -16.92 7.06
C LEU A 170 -1.55 -17.96 7.22
N VAL A 171 -0.80 -17.90 8.32
CA VAL A 171 0.15 -18.96 8.70
C VAL A 171 -0.62 -19.98 9.52
N THR A 172 -0.51 -21.27 9.19
CA THR A 172 -1.30 -22.33 9.85
C THR A 172 -0.51 -23.62 10.06
N THR A 173 -0.93 -24.40 11.06
CA THR A 173 -0.44 -25.77 11.30
C THR A 173 -1.12 -26.81 10.41
N ALA A 174 -2.20 -26.46 9.70
CA ALA A 174 -2.82 -27.33 8.72
C ALA A 174 -1.86 -27.61 7.57
N GLU A 175 -1.82 -28.86 7.10
CA GLU A 175 -0.99 -29.26 5.97
C GLU A 175 -1.82 -29.25 4.68
N LEU A 176 -1.40 -28.41 3.73
CA LEU A 176 -2.08 -28.25 2.44
C LEU A 176 -1.06 -28.39 1.30
N ALA A 177 -1.51 -28.93 0.18
CA ALA A 177 -0.69 -28.97 -1.02
C ALA A 177 -0.46 -27.55 -1.56
N PRO A 178 0.80 -27.15 -1.87
CA PRO A 178 1.08 -25.83 -2.42
C PRO A 178 0.48 -25.63 -3.82
N THR A 179 0.11 -24.39 -4.13
CA THR A 179 -0.26 -23.97 -5.48
C THR A 179 1.00 -23.56 -6.26
N GLU A 180 0.92 -23.62 -7.60
CA GLU A 180 2.08 -23.31 -8.45
C GLU A 180 2.37 -21.79 -8.51
N PRO A 181 3.63 -21.35 -8.31
CA PRO A 181 4.02 -19.96 -8.50
C PRO A 181 3.80 -19.49 -9.93
N LEU A 182 3.50 -18.18 -10.09
CA LEU A 182 3.34 -17.58 -11.41
C LEU A 182 4.70 -17.14 -11.98
N PRO A 183 4.95 -17.35 -13.29
CA PRO A 183 6.13 -16.80 -13.94
C PRO A 183 6.08 -15.27 -13.97
N ALA A 184 7.25 -14.62 -13.96
CA ALA A 184 7.37 -13.18 -14.14
C ALA A 184 6.76 -12.73 -15.48
N GLY A 185 6.00 -11.63 -15.45
CA GLY A 185 5.20 -11.20 -16.60
C GLY A 185 5.53 -9.80 -17.15
N CYS A 186 6.52 -9.08 -16.61
CA CYS A 186 6.87 -7.74 -17.10
C CYS A 186 7.60 -7.74 -18.44
N GLY A 187 8.34 -8.80 -18.79
CA GLY A 187 9.14 -8.83 -20.02
C GLY A 187 10.02 -7.59 -20.16
N ASP A 188 10.02 -6.98 -21.34
CA ASP A 188 10.81 -5.76 -21.65
C ASP A 188 10.12 -4.46 -21.26
N CYS A 189 8.90 -4.50 -20.71
CA CYS A 189 8.15 -3.30 -20.31
C CYS A 189 8.89 -2.49 -19.22
N THR A 190 8.99 -1.17 -19.41
CA THR A 190 9.63 -0.22 -18.49
C THR A 190 8.72 0.94 -18.08
N LEU A 191 7.44 0.94 -18.47
CA LEU A 191 6.51 2.06 -18.28
C LEU A 191 6.47 2.61 -16.85
N CYS A 192 6.53 1.74 -15.83
CA CYS A 192 6.51 2.18 -14.43
C CYS A 192 7.83 2.85 -14.00
N ILE A 193 8.95 2.48 -14.62
CA ILE A 193 10.28 3.08 -14.40
C ILE A 193 10.29 4.46 -15.04
N ASP A 194 9.90 4.53 -16.32
CA ASP A 194 9.88 5.76 -17.13
C ASP A 194 8.92 6.82 -16.57
N ALA A 195 7.80 6.37 -16.00
CA ALA A 195 6.79 7.26 -15.42
C ALA A 195 7.13 7.76 -14.01
N CYS A 196 8.12 7.17 -13.32
CA CYS A 196 8.47 7.58 -11.95
C CYS A 196 9.17 8.95 -11.96
N PRO A 197 8.52 10.05 -11.49
CA PRO A 197 9.05 11.40 -11.67
C PRO A 197 10.31 11.68 -10.83
N THR A 198 10.62 10.82 -9.87
CA THR A 198 11.75 10.96 -8.95
C THR A 198 12.79 9.85 -9.14
N ALA A 199 12.64 9.02 -10.18
CA ALA A 199 13.52 7.91 -10.47
C ALA A 199 13.75 6.96 -9.27
N ALA A 200 12.69 6.71 -8.50
CA ALA A 200 12.72 5.78 -7.36
C ALA A 200 12.83 4.30 -7.80
N LEU A 201 12.64 4.02 -9.08
CA LEU A 201 12.62 2.69 -9.70
C LEU A 201 13.73 2.52 -10.76
N ASP A 202 14.87 3.20 -10.61
CA ASP A 202 15.99 3.18 -11.58
C ASP A 202 16.49 1.75 -11.85
N GLU A 203 16.41 0.87 -10.87
CA GLU A 203 16.78 -0.53 -10.97
C GLU A 203 15.49 -1.40 -10.98
N PRO A 204 15.23 -2.19 -12.05
CA PRO A 204 14.01 -3.01 -12.12
C PRO A 204 13.86 -3.96 -10.93
N GLY A 205 12.72 -3.87 -10.23
CA GLY A 205 12.44 -4.68 -9.04
C GLY A 205 13.14 -4.21 -7.77
N VAL A 206 13.77 -3.03 -7.79
CA VAL A 206 14.36 -2.37 -6.62
C VAL A 206 13.73 -1.00 -6.44
N LEU A 207 13.26 -0.72 -5.23
CA LEU A 207 12.73 0.58 -4.86
C LEU A 207 13.73 1.32 -3.97
N ASP A 208 14.11 2.52 -4.38
CA ASP A 208 14.76 3.50 -3.51
C ASP A 208 13.68 4.33 -2.79
N ALA A 209 13.38 3.98 -1.55
CA ALA A 209 12.37 4.69 -0.77
C ALA A 209 12.77 6.14 -0.47
N THR A 210 14.05 6.50 -0.54
CA THR A 210 14.50 7.90 -0.34
C THR A 210 13.98 8.82 -1.41
N LYS A 211 13.72 8.27 -2.60
CA LYS A 211 13.18 8.97 -3.78
C LYS A 211 11.67 8.76 -3.96
N CYS A 212 11.07 7.77 -3.28
CA CYS A 212 9.67 7.42 -3.50
C CYS A 212 8.70 8.47 -2.95
N LEU A 213 7.83 9.02 -3.80
CA LEU A 213 6.81 10.00 -3.40
C LEU A 213 5.84 9.44 -2.36
N SER A 214 5.49 8.15 -2.43
CA SER A 214 4.64 7.52 -1.42
C SER A 214 5.30 7.59 -0.04
N TRP A 215 6.61 7.30 0.06
CA TRP A 215 7.33 7.44 1.32
C TRP A 215 7.50 8.90 1.73
N SER A 216 7.73 9.82 0.79
CA SER A 216 7.85 11.26 1.10
C SER A 216 6.61 11.81 1.81
N THR A 217 5.41 11.36 1.44
CA THR A 217 4.17 11.78 2.12
C THR A 217 3.98 11.14 3.50
N GLN A 218 4.66 10.05 3.80
CA GLN A 218 4.52 9.29 5.06
C GLN A 218 5.69 9.50 6.04
N ALA A 219 6.87 9.88 5.52
CA ALA A 219 8.07 10.02 6.32
C ALA A 219 7.99 11.20 7.30
N PRO A 220 8.46 11.03 8.57
CA PRO A 220 8.48 12.12 9.56
C PRO A 220 9.67 13.05 9.34
N LYS A 221 9.70 13.77 8.21
CA LYS A 221 10.76 14.72 7.82
C LYS A 221 10.25 15.72 6.78
N SER A 222 11.05 16.75 6.47
CA SER A 222 10.78 17.67 5.35
C SER A 222 10.70 16.90 4.03
N ILE A 223 9.76 17.32 3.15
CA ILE A 223 9.68 16.82 1.77
C ILE A 223 10.76 17.52 0.95
N PRO A 224 11.68 16.78 0.30
CA PRO A 224 12.72 17.36 -0.54
C PRO A 224 12.14 18.28 -1.62
N LEU A 225 12.85 19.35 -1.97
CA LEU A 225 12.36 20.37 -2.92
C LEU A 225 12.01 19.79 -4.29
N ASP A 226 12.83 18.88 -4.80
CA ASP A 226 12.60 18.16 -6.06
C ASP A 226 11.38 17.23 -6.03
N HIS A 227 10.98 16.75 -4.85
CA HIS A 227 9.76 15.95 -4.70
C HIS A 227 8.49 16.81 -4.64
N ARG A 228 8.56 18.06 -4.17
CA ARG A 228 7.37 18.91 -3.95
C ARG A 228 6.58 19.13 -5.22
N HIS A 229 7.23 19.48 -6.33
CA HIS A 229 6.57 19.62 -7.63
C HIS A 229 6.06 18.27 -8.16
N ALA A 230 6.85 17.21 -8.01
CA ALA A 230 6.50 15.87 -8.48
C ALA A 230 5.27 15.28 -7.77
N LEU A 231 4.94 15.77 -6.57
CA LEU A 231 3.71 15.39 -5.85
C LEU A 231 2.45 15.90 -6.54
N GLU A 232 2.53 17.03 -7.28
CA GLU A 232 1.33 17.66 -7.83
C GLU A 232 0.27 17.87 -6.73
N GLY A 233 -0.97 17.41 -6.92
CA GLY A 233 -2.03 17.42 -5.90
C GLY A 233 -2.08 16.21 -4.98
N ARG A 234 -1.07 15.34 -4.94
CA ARG A 234 -1.05 14.15 -4.07
C ARG A 234 -0.70 14.51 -2.65
N VAL A 235 -1.59 14.15 -1.72
CA VAL A 235 -1.39 14.42 -0.28
C VAL A 235 -0.99 13.19 0.52
N TYR A 236 -1.25 11.99 -0.01
CA TYR A 236 -0.89 10.76 0.68
C TYR A 236 -0.75 9.58 -0.31
N GLY A 237 0.40 8.92 -0.28
CA GLY A 237 0.69 7.83 -1.20
C GLY A 237 0.97 8.30 -2.64
N CYS A 238 1.19 7.35 -3.54
CA CYS A 238 1.47 7.62 -4.95
C CYS A 238 1.17 6.37 -5.78
N ASP A 239 0.29 6.50 -6.77
CA ASP A 239 -0.13 5.39 -7.63
C ASP A 239 0.47 5.44 -9.05
N ILE A 240 1.37 6.41 -9.36
CA ILE A 240 1.89 6.66 -10.73
C ILE A 240 2.41 5.37 -11.38
N CYS A 241 3.22 4.59 -10.69
CA CYS A 241 3.78 3.35 -11.23
C CYS A 241 2.72 2.24 -11.44
N GLN A 242 1.58 2.33 -10.78
CA GLN A 242 0.43 1.44 -10.96
C GLN A 242 -0.48 1.92 -12.09
N ASP A 243 -0.74 3.23 -12.18
CA ASP A 243 -1.60 3.84 -13.22
C ASP A 243 -1.11 3.54 -14.65
N VAL A 244 0.20 3.45 -14.86
CA VAL A 244 0.78 3.16 -16.18
C VAL A 244 0.93 1.67 -16.47
N CYS A 245 0.72 0.80 -15.49
CA CYS A 245 0.99 -0.63 -15.63
C CYS A 245 -0.02 -1.33 -16.55
N PRO A 246 0.40 -2.00 -17.65
CA PRO A 246 -0.52 -2.68 -18.55
C PRO A 246 -1.32 -3.81 -17.89
N TRP A 247 -0.74 -4.45 -16.87
CA TRP A 247 -1.42 -5.51 -16.10
C TRP A 247 -2.64 -5.02 -15.33
N ASN A 248 -2.71 -3.71 -15.04
CA ASN A 248 -3.79 -3.08 -14.30
C ASN A 248 -5.03 -2.83 -15.17
N ARG A 249 -4.86 -2.67 -16.49
CA ARG A 249 -5.94 -2.33 -17.44
C ARG A 249 -7.14 -3.29 -17.40
N GLY A 250 -6.88 -4.58 -17.10
CA GLY A 250 -7.94 -5.57 -16.98
C GLY A 250 -8.87 -5.32 -15.80
N ALA A 251 -8.33 -4.97 -14.64
CA ALA A 251 -9.10 -4.60 -13.44
C ALA A 251 -9.87 -3.31 -13.67
N GLU A 252 -9.21 -2.29 -14.19
CA GLU A 252 -9.78 -0.98 -14.50
C GLU A 252 -11.01 -1.10 -15.41
N LYS A 253 -10.90 -1.83 -16.52
CA LYS A 253 -12.02 -2.06 -17.47
C LYS A 253 -13.20 -2.78 -16.82
N ARG A 254 -12.96 -3.79 -15.99
CA ARG A 254 -14.03 -4.55 -15.33
C ARG A 254 -14.77 -3.74 -14.27
N ARG A 255 -14.10 -2.78 -13.64
CA ARG A 255 -14.64 -1.99 -12.54
C ARG A 255 -15.00 -0.56 -12.95
N ALA A 256 -14.78 -0.17 -14.22
CA ALA A 256 -15.06 1.19 -14.72
C ALA A 256 -16.52 1.63 -14.59
N GLY A 257 -17.47 0.67 -14.51
CA GLY A 257 -18.89 0.95 -14.30
C GLY A 257 -19.30 1.15 -12.83
N LEU A 258 -18.37 1.02 -11.87
CA LEU A 258 -18.64 1.32 -10.47
C LEU A 258 -18.78 2.84 -10.29
N PRO A 259 -19.56 3.30 -9.29
CA PRO A 259 -19.60 4.72 -8.96
C PRO A 259 -18.20 5.21 -8.53
N ALA A 260 -17.86 6.45 -8.95
CA ALA A 260 -16.63 7.08 -8.51
C ALA A 260 -16.67 7.36 -6.99
N ARG A 261 -15.53 7.20 -6.32
CA ARG A 261 -15.42 7.34 -4.87
C ARG A 261 -15.28 8.81 -4.47
N PRO A 262 -16.22 9.37 -3.71
CA PRO A 262 -16.12 10.74 -3.22
C PRO A 262 -14.90 10.94 -2.30
N ASP A 263 -14.51 9.91 -1.55
CA ASP A 263 -13.41 9.94 -0.57
C ASP A 263 -12.01 9.83 -1.22
N ALA A 264 -11.93 9.81 -2.56
CA ALA A 264 -10.67 9.81 -3.31
C ALA A 264 -9.87 11.12 -3.11
N HIS A 265 -10.58 12.20 -2.80
CA HIS A 265 -10.02 13.54 -2.64
C HIS A 265 -10.40 14.13 -1.30
N VAL A 266 -9.53 15.00 -0.80
CA VAL A 266 -9.73 15.73 0.46
C VAL A 266 -9.67 17.23 0.21
N ASP A 267 -10.47 18.00 0.93
CA ASP A 267 -10.37 19.46 0.95
C ASP A 267 -9.08 19.85 1.69
N LEU A 268 -8.17 20.52 0.99
CA LEU A 268 -6.85 20.87 1.53
C LEU A 268 -6.93 21.95 2.62
N VAL A 269 -7.88 22.89 2.49
CA VAL A 269 -8.09 23.91 3.50
C VAL A 269 -8.70 23.32 4.76
N GLU A 270 -9.65 22.41 4.62
CA GLU A 270 -10.21 21.68 5.76
C GLU A 270 -9.12 20.91 6.53
N TRP A 271 -8.19 20.23 5.86
CA TRP A 271 -7.08 19.55 6.51
C TRP A 271 -6.15 20.48 7.29
N LEU A 272 -6.00 21.72 6.82
CA LEU A 272 -5.19 22.74 7.48
C LEU A 272 -5.90 23.38 8.67
N GLU A 273 -7.21 23.60 8.61
CA GLU A 273 -7.99 24.32 9.62
C GLU A 273 -8.60 23.43 10.69
N ARG A 274 -8.83 22.16 10.38
CA ARG A 274 -9.43 21.19 11.29
C ARG A 274 -8.57 20.98 12.55
N ASP A 275 -9.22 20.71 13.68
CA ASP A 275 -8.52 20.26 14.89
C ASP A 275 -7.61 19.06 14.58
N GLY A 276 -6.38 19.12 15.05
CA GLY A 276 -5.36 18.14 14.66
C GLY A 276 -5.66 16.73 15.15
N ARG A 277 -6.30 16.58 16.33
CA ARG A 277 -6.71 15.28 16.84
C ARG A 277 -7.86 14.71 16.02
N ALA A 278 -8.87 15.52 15.75
CA ALA A 278 -10.00 15.13 14.91
C ALA A 278 -9.57 14.74 13.49
N LEU A 279 -8.59 15.46 12.91
CA LEU A 279 -8.02 15.11 11.60
C LEU A 279 -7.40 13.71 11.61
N VAL A 280 -6.56 13.39 12.57
CA VAL A 280 -5.90 12.09 12.63
C VAL A 280 -6.87 10.95 12.99
N GLU A 281 -7.88 11.22 13.81
CA GLU A 281 -8.92 10.24 14.14
C GLU A 281 -9.80 9.89 12.93
N GLU A 282 -10.16 10.85 12.08
CA GLU A 282 -10.93 10.59 10.86
C GLU A 282 -10.15 9.81 9.81
N TYR A 283 -8.84 10.07 9.72
CA TYR A 283 -7.95 9.39 8.79
C TYR A 283 -7.08 8.31 9.48
N ASP A 284 -7.64 7.60 10.47
CA ASP A 284 -6.94 6.60 11.29
C ASP A 284 -6.39 5.41 10.49
N ARG A 285 -6.97 5.17 9.30
CA ARG A 285 -6.49 4.19 8.31
C ARG A 285 -5.17 4.59 7.64
N LEU A 286 -4.77 5.87 7.73
CA LEU A 286 -3.49 6.35 7.21
C LEU A 286 -2.38 6.14 8.24
N TYR A 287 -1.23 5.70 7.80
CA TYR A 287 -0.04 5.71 8.64
C TYR A 287 0.42 7.15 8.87
N VAL A 288 0.14 7.68 10.05
CA VAL A 288 0.59 9.01 10.49
C VAL A 288 1.59 8.81 11.64
N PRO A 289 2.90 9.09 11.44
CA PRO A 289 3.91 8.89 12.47
C PRO A 289 3.53 9.58 13.78
N GLN A 290 3.54 8.81 14.88
CA GLN A 290 3.18 9.29 16.23
C GLN A 290 1.78 9.92 16.34
N LYS A 291 0.91 9.70 15.36
CA LYS A 291 -0.40 10.36 15.23
C LYS A 291 -0.30 11.90 15.26
N ASP A 292 0.79 12.45 14.76
CA ASP A 292 1.03 13.88 14.70
C ASP A 292 0.43 14.48 13.42
N PRO A 293 -0.61 15.32 13.53
CA PRO A 293 -1.30 15.92 12.37
C PRO A 293 -0.40 16.79 11.50
N ARG A 294 0.76 17.20 12.02
CA ARG A 294 1.76 17.99 11.30
C ARG A 294 2.15 17.36 9.96
N TRP A 295 2.21 16.01 9.87
CA TRP A 295 2.58 15.31 8.65
C TRP A 295 1.51 15.43 7.56
N LEU A 296 0.23 15.36 7.92
CA LEU A 296 -0.88 15.58 6.98
C LEU A 296 -0.95 17.05 6.55
N ARG A 297 -0.79 18.00 7.48
CA ARG A 297 -0.76 19.42 7.19
C ARG A 297 0.40 19.81 6.27
N ARG A 298 1.60 19.29 6.51
CA ARG A 298 2.75 19.46 5.61
C ARG A 298 2.41 19.04 4.18
N ASN A 299 1.76 17.89 4.01
CA ASN A 299 1.38 17.38 2.70
C ASN A 299 0.32 18.27 2.04
N ALA A 300 -0.68 18.72 2.80
CA ALA A 300 -1.71 19.65 2.31
C ALA A 300 -1.12 21.01 1.85
N ILE A 301 -0.16 21.54 2.60
CA ILE A 301 0.57 22.77 2.23
C ILE A 301 1.27 22.60 0.89
N VAL A 302 2.02 21.49 0.69
CA VAL A 302 2.73 21.22 -0.58
C VAL A 302 1.73 21.06 -1.73
N ALA A 303 0.65 20.34 -1.52
CA ALA A 303 -0.39 20.17 -2.54
C ALA A 303 -1.04 21.51 -2.92
N LEU A 304 -1.36 22.38 -1.95
CA LEU A 304 -1.86 23.73 -2.23
C LEU A 304 -0.87 24.57 -3.03
N GLY A 305 0.41 24.49 -2.74
CA GLY A 305 1.45 25.12 -3.57
C GLY A 305 1.37 24.68 -5.03
N ASN A 306 1.10 23.40 -5.29
CA ASN A 306 1.04 22.85 -6.64
C ASN A 306 -0.30 23.10 -7.36
N VAL A 307 -1.44 22.97 -6.67
CA VAL A 307 -2.77 22.97 -7.33
C VAL A 307 -3.72 24.05 -6.81
N GLY A 308 -3.33 24.81 -5.80
CA GLY A 308 -4.13 25.92 -5.25
C GLY A 308 -4.17 27.13 -6.18
N GLY A 309 -5.02 28.10 -5.83
CA GLY A 309 -5.13 29.41 -6.46
C GLY A 309 -4.92 30.54 -5.45
N PRO A 310 -5.03 31.82 -5.88
CA PRO A 310 -4.83 33.00 -5.02
C PRO A 310 -5.72 33.02 -3.76
N GLU A 311 -6.87 32.38 -3.80
CA GLU A 311 -7.78 32.24 -2.66
C GLU A 311 -7.17 31.49 -1.48
N HIS A 312 -6.09 30.73 -1.70
CA HIS A 312 -5.39 29.94 -0.67
C HIS A 312 -4.21 30.67 -0.02
N GLU A 313 -3.84 31.88 -0.50
CA GLU A 313 -2.72 32.65 0.05
C GLU A 313 -2.92 32.95 1.55
N ALA A 314 -4.14 33.28 1.97
CA ALA A 314 -4.41 33.62 3.35
C ALA A 314 -4.18 32.44 4.32
N VAL A 315 -4.56 31.22 3.93
CA VAL A 315 -4.32 30.03 4.77
C VAL A 315 -2.86 29.67 4.80
N LEU A 316 -2.16 29.71 3.68
CA LEU A 316 -0.73 29.44 3.60
C LEU A 316 0.08 30.50 4.36
N GLY A 317 -0.31 31.78 4.30
CA GLY A 317 0.32 32.88 5.03
C GLY A 317 0.31 32.68 6.55
N ARG A 318 -0.77 32.13 7.11
CA ARG A 318 -0.84 31.78 8.54
C ARG A 318 0.22 30.72 8.92
N TYR A 319 0.45 29.75 8.05
CA TYR A 319 1.48 28.74 8.30
C TYR A 319 2.91 29.27 8.06
N ALA A 320 3.11 30.17 7.10
CA ALA A 320 4.39 30.81 6.82
C ALA A 320 4.85 31.75 7.95
N THR A 321 3.93 32.20 8.81
CA THR A 321 4.23 33.01 9.99
C THR A 321 4.07 32.25 11.32
N GLY A 322 3.77 30.96 11.26
CA GLY A 322 3.58 30.10 12.43
C GLY A 322 4.88 29.66 13.10
N ASP A 323 4.77 29.11 14.30
CA ASP A 323 5.92 28.71 15.14
C ASP A 323 6.55 27.37 14.69
N ASP A 324 5.82 26.51 13.98
CA ASP A 324 6.35 25.22 13.50
C ASP A 324 7.27 25.44 12.30
N GLU A 325 8.56 25.26 12.50
CA GLU A 325 9.60 25.48 11.50
C GLU A 325 9.41 24.62 10.24
N LEU A 326 8.98 23.36 10.41
CA LEU A 326 8.72 22.45 9.28
C LEU A 326 7.58 22.97 8.43
N LEU A 327 6.44 23.31 9.05
CA LEU A 327 5.26 23.80 8.32
C LEU A 327 5.52 25.17 7.70
N ARG A 328 6.26 26.05 8.41
CA ARG A 328 6.67 27.36 7.90
C ARG A 328 7.49 27.24 6.62
N GLU A 329 8.56 26.42 6.62
CA GLU A 329 9.42 26.17 5.46
C GLU A 329 8.62 25.70 4.22
N HIS A 330 7.64 24.81 4.45
CA HIS A 330 6.81 24.30 3.36
C HIS A 330 5.78 25.36 2.88
N ALA A 331 5.25 26.17 3.79
CA ALA A 331 4.30 27.24 3.46
C ALA A 331 4.97 28.40 2.70
N GLU A 332 6.16 28.78 3.08
CA GLU A 332 6.96 29.77 2.32
C GLU A 332 7.22 29.29 0.89
N TRP A 333 7.58 28.02 0.72
CA TRP A 333 7.74 27.41 -0.61
C TRP A 333 6.39 27.43 -1.38
N ALA A 334 5.30 27.05 -0.73
CA ALA A 334 3.98 26.98 -1.38
C ALA A 334 3.47 28.35 -1.84
N LEU A 335 3.71 29.41 -1.06
CA LEU A 335 3.40 30.79 -1.44
C LEU A 335 4.21 31.25 -2.65
N ALA A 336 5.52 31.01 -2.64
CA ALA A 336 6.38 31.34 -3.78
C ALA A 336 5.97 30.59 -5.06
N GLU A 337 5.53 29.34 -4.92
CA GLU A 337 5.05 28.54 -6.06
C GLU A 337 3.70 29.04 -6.58
N LEU A 338 2.78 29.44 -5.70
CA LEU A 338 1.52 30.08 -6.08
C LEU A 338 1.76 31.37 -6.87
N GLU A 339 2.62 32.27 -6.35
CA GLU A 339 2.98 33.51 -7.02
C GLU A 339 3.54 33.25 -8.42
N ARG A 340 4.47 32.30 -8.55
CA ARG A 340 5.09 31.93 -9.83
C ARG A 340 4.07 31.41 -10.86
N ARG A 341 3.01 30.69 -10.41
CA ARG A 341 1.99 30.12 -11.31
C ARG A 341 0.88 31.10 -11.67
N CYS A 342 0.61 32.08 -10.82
CA CYS A 342 -0.46 33.07 -11.01
C CYS A 342 0.02 34.37 -11.64
N SER A 343 1.35 34.58 -11.82
CA SER A 343 1.97 35.70 -12.55
C SER A 343 2.10 35.36 -14.03
#